data_03b662514c54374db7a23a608495d731
#
_entry.id   03b662514c54374db7a23a608495d731
#
_cell.length_a   1.000
_cell.length_b   1.000
_cell.length_c   1.000
_cell.angle_alpha   90.00
_cell.angle_beta   90.00
_cell.angle_gamma   90.00
#
_symmetry.space_group_name_H-M   'P 1'
#
loop_
_entity.id
_entity.type
_entity.pdbx_description
1 polymer ?
#
loop_
_entity_poly.entity_id
_entity_poly.type
_entity_poly.pdbx_seq_one_letter_code
_entity_poly.pdbx_strand_id
1 'polypeptide(L)'
;MSSSPPSPALVLFARGVMARLATWETLILAVQESWGGPGAKEKRTWMAGVLVDMFEQKQSKLNSASPSTDDSYVEAEDIEDTLLQIMADEFEVHVEDGSAESLGKDIVRLWDAIMRSSTATPSAGELFVQEWETRAENTKGRKVQAHYQEVVEEDGDWEDEDGDEEDEDSDQPKDQDEAPQLINHNPGRREPEVDEDGFTVVSSRRKR
;
A
#
# COMPACT_ATOMS: atom_id res chain seq x y z
N MET A 1 -14.00 -35.72 6.31
CA MET A 1 -14.71 -34.55 6.90
C MET A 1 -15.49 -33.91 5.78
N SER A 2 -16.83 -34.04 5.78
CA SER A 2 -17.68 -33.43 4.76
C SER A 2 -17.86 -31.93 5.13
N SER A 3 -17.13 -31.06 4.48
CA SER A 3 -17.39 -29.62 4.60
C SER A 3 -18.71 -29.32 3.88
N SER A 4 -19.67 -28.79 4.60
CA SER A 4 -20.88 -28.23 3.98
C SER A 4 -20.48 -27.15 2.97
N PRO A 5 -21.23 -27.00 1.86
CA PRO A 5 -20.95 -25.93 0.91
C PRO A 5 -21.08 -24.55 1.61
N PRO A 6 -20.27 -23.55 1.22
CA PRO A 6 -20.35 -22.22 1.82
C PRO A 6 -21.74 -21.61 1.59
N SER A 7 -22.20 -20.78 2.52
CA SER A 7 -23.49 -20.11 2.38
C SER A 7 -23.48 -19.12 1.20
N PRO A 8 -24.61 -18.89 0.53
CA PRO A 8 -24.70 -17.89 -0.55
C PRO A 8 -24.22 -16.48 -0.12
N ALA A 9 -24.50 -16.11 1.14
CA ALA A 9 -24.04 -14.85 1.72
C ALA A 9 -22.53 -14.78 1.81
N LEU A 10 -21.86 -15.86 2.26
CA LEU A 10 -20.41 -15.93 2.33
C LEU A 10 -19.76 -15.88 0.94
N VAL A 11 -20.36 -16.54 -0.04
CA VAL A 11 -19.90 -16.49 -1.44
C VAL A 11 -19.99 -15.06 -1.99
N LEU A 12 -21.13 -14.38 -1.74
CA LEU A 12 -21.30 -12.98 -2.15
C LEU A 12 -20.29 -12.06 -1.47
N PHE A 13 -20.05 -12.25 -0.18
CA PHE A 13 -19.05 -11.52 0.59
C PHE A 13 -17.65 -11.71 0.02
N ALA A 14 -17.23 -12.96 -0.20
CA ALA A 14 -15.93 -13.27 -0.79
C ALA A 14 -15.71 -12.59 -2.15
N ARG A 15 -16.73 -12.56 -3.01
CA ARG A 15 -16.70 -11.84 -4.30
C ARG A 15 -16.46 -10.35 -4.09
N GLY A 16 -17.15 -9.72 -3.16
CA GLY A 16 -17.00 -8.32 -2.84
C GLY A 16 -15.60 -7.99 -2.28
N VAL A 17 -15.09 -8.80 -1.35
CA VAL A 17 -13.73 -8.66 -0.81
C VAL A 17 -12.69 -8.75 -1.93
N MET A 18 -12.78 -9.75 -2.80
CA MET A 18 -11.89 -9.90 -3.96
C MET A 18 -11.93 -8.70 -4.90
N ALA A 19 -13.12 -8.19 -5.19
CA ALA A 19 -13.30 -7.03 -6.05
C ALA A 19 -12.72 -5.75 -5.41
N ARG A 20 -12.92 -5.57 -4.10
CA ARG A 20 -12.39 -4.41 -3.38
C ARG A 20 -10.88 -4.43 -3.29
N LEU A 21 -10.27 -5.57 -2.98
CA LEU A 21 -8.81 -5.75 -3.02
C LEU A 21 -8.22 -5.52 -4.41
N ALA A 22 -8.96 -5.88 -5.46
CA ALA A 22 -8.52 -5.65 -6.85
C ALA A 22 -8.53 -4.17 -7.26
N THR A 23 -9.12 -3.28 -6.46
CA THR A 23 -9.12 -1.83 -6.67
C THR A 23 -8.22 -1.07 -5.69
N TRP A 24 -7.55 -1.75 -4.77
CA TRP A 24 -6.64 -1.13 -3.83
C TRP A 24 -5.30 -0.84 -4.49
N GLU A 25 -4.99 0.44 -4.70
CA GLU A 25 -3.85 0.89 -5.52
C GLU A 25 -2.52 0.37 -5.00
N THR A 26 -2.29 0.42 -3.69
CA THR A 26 -1.06 -0.09 -3.07
C THR A 26 -0.86 -1.58 -3.32
N LEU A 27 -1.94 -2.38 -3.20
CA LEU A 27 -1.88 -3.82 -3.50
C LEU A 27 -1.73 -4.10 -5.00
N ILE A 28 -2.39 -3.31 -5.87
CA ILE A 28 -2.21 -3.41 -7.33
C ILE A 28 -0.75 -3.18 -7.69
N LEU A 29 -0.13 -2.14 -7.11
CA LEU A 29 1.26 -1.81 -7.33
C LEU A 29 2.19 -2.94 -6.84
N ALA A 30 1.98 -3.42 -5.62
CA ALA A 30 2.75 -4.53 -5.05
C ALA A 30 2.70 -5.79 -5.93
N VAL A 31 1.52 -6.13 -6.47
CA VAL A 31 1.33 -7.26 -7.38
C VAL A 31 1.98 -6.99 -8.76
N GLN A 32 1.86 -5.76 -9.27
CA GLN A 32 2.42 -5.36 -10.56
C GLN A 32 3.95 -5.43 -10.56
N GLU A 33 4.56 -4.92 -9.50
CA GLU A 33 6.02 -4.90 -9.33
C GLU A 33 6.58 -6.21 -8.74
N SER A 34 5.69 -7.19 -8.47
CA SER A 34 6.05 -8.49 -7.88
C SER A 34 6.77 -8.37 -6.53
N TRP A 35 6.40 -7.36 -5.72
CA TRP A 35 6.89 -7.25 -4.36
C TRP A 35 6.46 -8.48 -3.55
N GLY A 36 7.35 -8.97 -2.69
CA GLY A 36 7.14 -10.24 -2.02
C GLY A 36 7.27 -11.48 -2.91
N GLY A 37 7.84 -11.34 -4.13
CA GLY A 37 8.24 -12.45 -4.99
C GLY A 37 7.20 -12.91 -6.03
N PRO A 38 7.46 -14.03 -6.73
CA PRO A 38 6.72 -14.44 -7.93
C PRO A 38 5.26 -14.86 -7.68
N GLY A 39 4.87 -15.11 -6.42
CA GLY A 39 3.51 -15.51 -6.02
C GLY A 39 2.59 -14.36 -5.63
N ALA A 40 2.88 -13.10 -6.00
CA ALA A 40 2.13 -11.93 -5.54
C ALA A 40 0.62 -11.97 -5.88
N LYS A 41 0.24 -12.54 -7.04
CA LYS A 41 -1.19 -12.70 -7.41
C LYS A 41 -1.91 -13.72 -6.54
N GLU A 42 -1.26 -14.82 -6.24
CA GLU A 42 -1.76 -15.87 -5.37
C GLU A 42 -1.88 -15.37 -3.93
N LYS A 43 -0.90 -14.60 -3.46
CA LYS A 43 -0.94 -13.93 -2.15
C LYS A 43 -2.12 -12.97 -2.02
N ARG A 44 -2.47 -12.21 -3.05
CA ARG A 44 -3.70 -11.39 -3.05
C ARG A 44 -4.96 -12.23 -2.87
N THR A 45 -5.05 -13.37 -3.56
CA THR A 45 -6.19 -14.28 -3.44
C THR A 45 -6.25 -14.91 -2.05
N TRP A 46 -5.10 -15.29 -1.51
CA TRP A 46 -4.98 -15.80 -0.15
C TRP A 46 -5.38 -14.74 0.90
N MET A 47 -4.94 -13.49 0.75
CA MET A 47 -5.35 -12.35 1.59
C MET A 47 -6.87 -12.22 1.65
N ALA A 48 -7.56 -12.33 0.51
CA ALA A 48 -9.02 -12.33 0.49
C ALA A 48 -9.61 -13.51 1.30
N GLY A 49 -9.02 -14.69 1.22
CA GLY A 49 -9.41 -15.84 2.02
C GLY A 49 -9.26 -15.57 3.53
N VAL A 50 -8.13 -15.01 3.97
CA VAL A 50 -7.90 -14.66 5.38
C VAL A 50 -8.99 -13.73 5.90
N LEU A 51 -9.36 -12.69 5.15
CA LEU A 51 -10.43 -11.76 5.54
C LEU A 51 -11.78 -12.46 5.61
N VAL A 52 -12.11 -13.32 4.66
CA VAL A 52 -13.38 -14.08 4.67
C VAL A 52 -13.45 -15.02 5.87
N ASP A 53 -12.35 -15.69 6.18
CA ASP A 53 -12.26 -16.62 7.32
C ASP A 53 -12.45 -15.89 8.67
N MET A 54 -11.98 -14.65 8.80
CA MET A 54 -12.21 -13.82 10.00
C MET A 54 -13.72 -13.68 10.29
N PHE A 55 -14.51 -13.35 9.27
CA PHE A 55 -15.96 -13.19 9.41
C PHE A 55 -16.67 -14.53 9.63
N GLU A 56 -16.27 -15.59 8.94
CA GLU A 56 -16.85 -16.93 9.13
C GLU A 56 -16.62 -17.46 10.54
N GLN A 57 -15.42 -17.28 11.08
CA GLN A 57 -15.09 -17.68 12.45
C GLN A 57 -15.89 -16.91 13.50
N LYS A 58 -16.02 -15.59 13.34
CA LYS A 58 -16.84 -14.76 14.24
C LYS A 58 -18.31 -15.18 14.17
N GLN A 59 -18.86 -15.38 12.96
CA GLN A 59 -20.23 -15.84 12.79
C GLN A 59 -20.46 -17.23 13.42
N SER A 60 -19.51 -18.14 13.31
CA SER A 60 -19.59 -19.47 13.92
C SER A 60 -19.59 -19.40 15.45
N LYS A 61 -18.82 -18.49 16.04
CA LYS A 61 -18.81 -18.22 17.48
C LYS A 61 -20.15 -17.65 17.97
N LEU A 62 -20.76 -16.72 17.23
CA LEU A 62 -22.07 -16.16 17.54
C LEU A 62 -23.19 -17.23 17.55
N ASN A 63 -23.09 -18.23 16.70
CA ASN A 63 -24.04 -19.33 16.62
C ASN A 63 -23.78 -20.40 17.70
N SER A 64 -22.71 -20.32 18.48
CA SER A 64 -22.42 -21.22 19.58
C SER A 64 -23.19 -20.88 20.84
N ALA A 65 -23.39 -21.88 21.72
CA ALA A 65 -24.30 -21.79 22.87
C ALA A 65 -23.87 -20.80 23.99
N SER A 66 -22.72 -20.15 23.85
CA SER A 66 -22.21 -19.19 24.85
C SER A 66 -21.37 -18.11 24.16
N PRO A 67 -22.00 -17.14 23.47
CA PRO A 67 -21.27 -16.01 22.95
C PRO A 67 -20.77 -15.13 24.10
N SER A 68 -19.46 -14.88 24.17
CA SER A 68 -18.91 -13.82 25.03
C SER A 68 -19.22 -12.48 24.36
N THR A 69 -19.63 -11.49 25.16
CA THR A 69 -20.06 -10.18 24.67
C THR A 69 -18.96 -9.37 23.97
N ASP A 70 -17.71 -9.79 24.12
CA ASP A 70 -16.53 -9.11 23.60
C ASP A 70 -16.06 -9.62 22.22
N ASP A 71 -16.64 -10.74 21.73
CA ASP A 71 -16.16 -11.45 20.54
C ASP A 71 -17.11 -11.32 19.32
N SER A 72 -18.12 -10.44 19.39
CA SER A 72 -19.30 -10.58 18.53
C SER A 72 -19.13 -10.06 17.11
N TYR A 73 -18.27 -9.10 16.87
CA TYR A 73 -18.16 -8.43 15.57
C TYR A 73 -16.70 -8.33 15.13
N VAL A 74 -16.48 -8.35 13.80
CA VAL A 74 -15.20 -7.94 13.19
C VAL A 74 -15.23 -6.43 13.07
N GLU A 75 -14.28 -5.76 13.70
CA GLU A 75 -14.15 -4.31 13.61
C GLU A 75 -13.29 -3.92 12.40
N ALA A 76 -13.41 -2.67 11.95
CA ALA A 76 -12.63 -2.18 10.82
C ALA A 76 -11.13 -2.16 11.14
N GLU A 77 -10.80 -1.91 12.40
CA GLU A 77 -9.44 -1.93 12.94
C GLU A 77 -8.81 -3.33 12.87
N ASP A 78 -9.58 -4.40 13.19
CA ASP A 78 -9.09 -5.80 13.06
C ASP A 78 -8.67 -6.11 11.61
N ILE A 79 -9.45 -5.59 10.65
CA ILE A 79 -9.19 -5.78 9.22
C ILE A 79 -7.98 -4.95 8.78
N GLU A 80 -7.91 -3.70 9.23
CA GLU A 80 -6.79 -2.81 8.96
C GLU A 80 -5.48 -3.42 9.43
N ASP A 81 -5.40 -3.83 10.70
CA ASP A 81 -4.21 -4.47 11.28
C ASP A 81 -3.80 -5.72 10.50
N THR A 82 -4.78 -6.57 10.12
CA THR A 82 -4.53 -7.75 9.31
C THR A 82 -3.98 -7.40 7.93
N LEU A 83 -4.53 -6.38 7.28
CA LEU A 83 -4.06 -5.91 5.97
C LEU A 83 -2.65 -5.35 6.05
N LEU A 84 -2.38 -4.49 7.04
CA LEU A 84 -1.06 -3.90 7.26
C LEU A 84 0.00 -4.98 7.53
N GLN A 85 -0.34 -5.94 8.39
CA GLN A 85 0.55 -7.06 8.67
C GLN A 85 0.84 -7.90 7.42
N ILE A 86 -0.18 -8.27 6.65
CA ILE A 86 0.01 -9.05 5.41
C ILE A 86 0.84 -8.25 4.39
N MET A 87 0.60 -6.94 4.26
CA MET A 87 1.38 -6.10 3.35
C MET A 87 2.85 -6.04 3.76
N ALA A 88 3.14 -5.93 5.05
CA ALA A 88 4.51 -5.92 5.55
C ALA A 88 5.19 -7.29 5.41
N ASP A 89 4.52 -8.38 5.80
CA ASP A 89 5.13 -9.70 5.88
C ASP A 89 5.25 -10.39 4.51
N GLU A 90 4.24 -10.23 3.65
CA GLU A 90 4.13 -10.98 2.40
C GLU A 90 4.51 -10.17 1.15
N PHE A 91 4.38 -8.84 1.21
CA PHE A 91 4.72 -7.96 0.11
C PHE A 91 5.90 -7.04 0.41
N GLU A 92 6.43 -7.05 1.64
CA GLU A 92 7.54 -6.19 2.09
C GLU A 92 7.23 -4.69 1.92
N VAL A 93 5.97 -4.32 2.18
CA VAL A 93 5.45 -2.95 2.01
C VAL A 93 4.82 -2.44 3.29
N HIS A 94 5.29 -1.29 3.76
CA HIS A 94 4.64 -0.54 4.83
C HIS A 94 3.65 0.45 4.23
N VAL A 95 2.37 0.35 4.63
CA VAL A 95 1.27 1.19 4.13
C VAL A 95 0.94 2.23 5.18
N GLU A 96 1.15 3.51 4.87
CA GLU A 96 0.95 4.63 5.82
C GLU A 96 -0.03 5.68 5.29
N ASP A 97 -0.71 5.40 4.17
CA ASP A 97 -1.60 6.33 3.47
C ASP A 97 -3.05 6.33 3.98
N GLY A 98 -3.36 5.55 5.05
CA GLY A 98 -4.71 5.38 5.58
C GLY A 98 -5.67 4.60 4.66
N SER A 99 -5.17 4.05 3.55
CA SER A 99 -6.00 3.29 2.61
C SER A 99 -6.46 1.96 3.17
N ALA A 100 -5.68 1.34 4.08
CA ALA A 100 -6.03 0.10 4.77
C ALA A 100 -7.24 0.30 5.70
N GLU A 101 -7.28 1.40 6.46
CA GLU A 101 -8.42 1.79 7.29
C GLU A 101 -9.70 1.95 6.46
N SER A 102 -9.60 2.68 5.35
CA SER A 102 -10.72 2.86 4.42
C SER A 102 -11.23 1.53 3.88
N LEU A 103 -10.31 0.63 3.53
CA LEU A 103 -10.64 -0.72 3.05
C LEU A 103 -11.34 -1.55 4.13
N GLY A 104 -10.86 -1.50 5.39
CA GLY A 104 -11.49 -2.16 6.53
C GLY A 104 -12.93 -1.72 6.73
N LYS A 105 -13.18 -0.41 6.72
CA LYS A 105 -14.53 0.17 6.81
C LYS A 105 -15.45 -0.29 5.68
N ASP A 106 -14.94 -0.35 4.47
CA ASP A 106 -15.72 -0.80 3.31
C ASP A 106 -16.11 -2.27 3.41
N ILE A 107 -15.20 -3.12 3.88
CA ILE A 107 -15.44 -4.57 4.05
C ILE A 107 -16.49 -4.83 5.15
N VAL A 108 -16.41 -4.13 6.29
CA VAL A 108 -17.42 -4.22 7.35
C VAL A 108 -18.79 -3.77 6.82
N ARG A 109 -18.86 -2.65 6.09
CA ARG A 109 -20.11 -2.17 5.47
C ARG A 109 -20.70 -3.18 4.51
N LEU A 110 -19.86 -3.85 3.71
CA LEU A 110 -20.32 -4.90 2.81
C LEU A 110 -20.95 -6.05 3.57
N TRP A 111 -20.27 -6.55 4.61
CA TRP A 111 -20.77 -7.62 5.46
C TRP A 111 -22.13 -7.27 6.07
N ASP A 112 -22.23 -6.09 6.66
CA ASP A 112 -23.46 -5.56 7.23
C ASP A 112 -24.59 -5.49 6.20
N ALA A 113 -24.30 -5.01 4.99
CA ALA A 113 -25.29 -4.92 3.91
C ALA A 113 -25.78 -6.28 3.47
N ILE A 114 -24.92 -7.30 3.46
CA ILE A 114 -25.29 -8.69 3.13
C ILE A 114 -26.13 -9.30 4.25
N MET A 115 -25.71 -9.12 5.51
CA MET A 115 -26.40 -9.72 6.66
C MET A 115 -27.76 -9.07 6.96
N ARG A 116 -27.90 -7.77 6.69
CA ARG A 116 -29.19 -7.06 6.81
C ARG A 116 -30.08 -7.22 5.61
N SER A 117 -29.76 -8.14 4.71
CA SER A 117 -30.46 -8.32 3.42
C SER A 117 -31.98 -8.32 3.62
N SER A 118 -32.63 -7.31 3.06
CA SER A 118 -34.09 -7.24 2.92
C SER A 118 -34.53 -8.10 1.75
N THR A 119 -35.85 -8.32 1.64
CA THR A 119 -36.48 -9.00 0.50
C THR A 119 -36.35 -8.26 -0.85
N ALA A 120 -35.60 -7.14 -0.86
CA ALA A 120 -35.36 -6.38 -2.10
C ALA A 120 -34.39 -7.14 -3.03
N THR A 121 -34.68 -7.15 -4.31
CA THR A 121 -33.85 -7.76 -5.34
C THR A 121 -33.56 -6.70 -6.41
N PRO A 122 -32.29 -6.30 -6.62
CA PRO A 122 -31.08 -6.77 -5.91
C PRO A 122 -31.01 -6.23 -4.47
N SER A 123 -30.36 -7.00 -3.58
CA SER A 123 -30.08 -6.55 -2.21
C SER A 123 -28.99 -5.47 -2.17
N ALA A 124 -28.92 -4.71 -1.08
CA ALA A 124 -27.88 -3.71 -0.91
C ALA A 124 -26.47 -4.32 -1.02
N GLY A 125 -26.25 -5.52 -0.48
CA GLY A 125 -24.98 -6.23 -0.61
C GLY A 125 -24.64 -6.60 -2.06
N GLU A 126 -25.62 -7.06 -2.84
CA GLU A 126 -25.44 -7.36 -4.28
C GLU A 126 -25.07 -6.11 -5.08
N LEU A 127 -25.67 -4.96 -4.77
CA LEU A 127 -25.34 -3.69 -5.42
C LEU A 127 -23.90 -3.26 -5.12
N PHE A 128 -23.43 -3.37 -3.88
CA PHE A 128 -22.04 -3.08 -3.53
C PHE A 128 -21.07 -3.98 -4.30
N VAL A 129 -21.33 -5.28 -4.31
CA VAL A 129 -20.48 -6.24 -5.03
C VAL A 129 -20.43 -5.92 -6.52
N GLN A 130 -21.56 -5.66 -7.15
CA GLN A 130 -21.64 -5.32 -8.57
C GLN A 130 -20.88 -4.03 -8.89
N GLU A 131 -20.98 -3.00 -8.05
CA GLU A 131 -20.25 -1.76 -8.22
C GLU A 131 -18.74 -2.00 -8.15
N TRP A 132 -18.28 -2.74 -7.13
CA TRP A 132 -16.84 -3.03 -6.95
C TRP A 132 -16.29 -3.95 -8.04
N GLU A 133 -17.04 -4.96 -8.48
CA GLU A 133 -16.66 -5.80 -9.61
C GLU A 133 -16.52 -4.97 -10.90
N THR A 134 -17.42 -4.03 -11.13
CA THR A 134 -17.35 -3.11 -12.29
C THR A 134 -16.10 -2.22 -12.20
N ARG A 135 -15.79 -1.68 -11.02
CA ARG A 135 -14.57 -0.89 -10.80
C ARG A 135 -13.32 -1.73 -10.99
N ALA A 136 -13.30 -2.94 -10.45
CA ALA A 136 -12.17 -3.87 -10.60
C ALA A 136 -11.92 -4.23 -12.07
N GLU A 137 -12.96 -4.46 -12.85
CA GLU A 137 -12.82 -4.75 -14.28
C GLU A 137 -12.30 -3.53 -15.05
N ASN A 138 -12.76 -2.32 -14.72
CA ASN A 138 -12.28 -1.07 -15.32
C ASN A 138 -10.82 -0.75 -14.93
N THR A 139 -10.34 -1.26 -13.81
CA THR A 139 -8.95 -1.08 -13.33
C THR A 139 -8.02 -2.14 -13.91
N LYS A 140 -8.56 -3.27 -14.37
CA LYS A 140 -7.80 -4.40 -14.90
C LYS A 140 -6.93 -3.99 -16.08
N GLY A 141 -5.63 -4.22 -15.96
CA GLY A 141 -4.65 -3.86 -16.98
C GLY A 141 -4.18 -2.41 -16.95
N ARG A 142 -4.71 -1.57 -16.06
CA ARG A 142 -4.11 -0.25 -15.80
C ARG A 142 -2.81 -0.42 -15.02
N LYS A 143 -1.77 0.28 -15.48
CA LYS A 143 -0.53 0.40 -14.70
C LYS A 143 -0.70 1.51 -13.68
N VAL A 144 -0.55 1.16 -12.41
CA VAL A 144 -0.42 2.13 -11.33
C VAL A 144 1.03 2.63 -11.33
N GLN A 145 1.24 3.94 -11.27
CA GLN A 145 2.57 4.53 -11.14
C GLN A 145 2.83 4.78 -9.66
N ALA A 146 3.93 4.25 -9.16
CA ALA A 146 4.39 4.57 -7.83
C ALA A 146 4.81 6.05 -7.78
N HIS A 147 4.18 6.83 -6.92
CA HIS A 147 4.67 8.14 -6.53
C HIS A 147 5.66 7.91 -5.37
N TYR A 148 6.92 7.70 -5.73
CA TYR A 148 7.99 7.68 -4.73
C TYR A 148 8.17 9.12 -4.23
N GLN A 149 7.80 9.38 -3.00
CA GLN A 149 8.34 10.50 -2.27
C GLN A 149 9.70 10.01 -1.74
N GLU A 150 10.77 10.42 -2.40
CA GLU A 150 12.13 10.19 -1.91
C GLU A 150 12.25 10.98 -0.60
N VAL A 151 12.07 10.28 0.52
CA VAL A 151 12.44 10.83 1.82
C VAL A 151 13.95 10.82 1.81
N VAL A 152 14.55 11.97 1.52
CA VAL A 152 15.96 12.22 1.81
C VAL A 152 16.04 12.18 3.33
N GLU A 153 16.46 11.04 3.88
CA GLU A 153 16.92 10.98 5.25
C GLU A 153 18.12 11.94 5.32
N GLU A 154 17.88 13.13 5.84
CA GLU A 154 18.94 14.03 6.26
C GLU A 154 19.62 13.31 7.42
N ASP A 155 20.73 12.62 7.11
CA ASP A 155 21.64 12.09 8.10
C ASP A 155 22.00 13.25 9.04
N GLY A 156 21.30 13.31 10.17
CA GLY A 156 21.61 14.23 11.23
C GLY A 156 23.04 13.95 11.69
N ASP A 157 23.91 14.86 11.33
CA ASP A 157 25.28 14.97 11.83
C ASP A 157 25.20 15.00 13.37
N TRP A 158 25.44 13.84 13.98
CA TRP A 158 25.64 13.73 15.42
C TRP A 158 27.04 14.23 15.70
N GLU A 159 27.20 15.56 15.90
CA GLU A 159 28.38 16.12 16.51
C GLU A 159 28.49 15.59 17.94
N ASP A 160 29.30 14.54 18.12
CA ASP A 160 29.83 14.16 19.41
C ASP A 160 30.88 15.22 19.83
N GLU A 161 30.40 16.18 20.62
CA GLU A 161 31.21 17.14 21.34
C GLU A 161 31.78 16.46 22.60
N ASP A 162 32.86 15.68 22.44
CA ASP A 162 33.71 15.31 23.54
C ASP A 162 35.07 15.97 23.36
N GLY A 163 35.26 17.08 24.09
CA GLY A 163 36.56 17.69 24.27
C GLY A 163 37.44 16.82 25.13
N ASP A 164 38.71 16.71 24.77
CA ASP A 164 39.80 17.01 25.68
C ASP A 164 41.18 17.01 24.95
N GLU A 165 41.82 18.13 25.08
CA GLU A 165 43.19 18.52 25.28
C GLU A 165 44.39 17.69 24.75
N GLU A 166 45.23 18.45 24.01
CA GLU A 166 46.69 18.57 24.00
C GLU A 166 47.56 17.37 23.52
N ASP A 167 48.31 17.55 22.48
CA ASP A 167 49.71 17.94 22.41
C ASP A 167 50.31 17.74 21.00
N GLU A 168 50.94 18.82 20.56
CA GLU A 168 52.12 19.04 19.72
C GLU A 168 52.72 17.90 18.88
N ASP A 169 52.99 18.28 17.65
CA ASP A 169 54.26 18.33 16.92
C ASP A 169 54.37 17.49 15.63
N SER A 170 54.61 18.26 14.59
CA SER A 170 55.51 18.04 13.43
C SER A 170 55.19 16.97 12.37
N ASP A 171 55.18 17.55 11.22
CA ASP A 171 55.84 17.13 9.96
C ASP A 171 55.00 16.56 8.81
N GLN A 172 55.00 17.33 7.72
CA GLN A 172 54.53 16.96 6.36
C GLN A 172 55.44 15.87 5.74
N PRO A 173 55.06 15.17 4.65
CA PRO A 173 54.49 15.76 3.43
C PRO A 173 53.50 14.90 2.64
N LYS A 174 52.68 15.60 1.86
CA LYS A 174 52.10 15.31 0.53
C LYS A 174 52.14 13.86 0.02
N ASP A 175 50.92 13.32 -0.22
CA ASP A 175 50.70 12.64 -1.50
C ASP A 175 49.28 12.89 -1.99
N GLN A 176 49.19 13.27 -3.26
CA GLN A 176 48.00 13.54 -4.05
C GLN A 176 47.34 12.20 -4.38
N ASP A 177 46.07 12.01 -4.00
CA ASP A 177 45.23 11.02 -4.66
C ASP A 177 44.00 11.74 -5.23
N GLU A 178 44.03 11.91 -6.55
CA GLU A 178 42.97 12.49 -7.37
C GLU A 178 41.74 11.58 -7.34
N ALA A 179 40.65 12.11 -6.81
CA ALA A 179 39.31 11.49 -6.97
C ALA A 179 38.90 11.53 -8.42
N PRO A 180 38.33 10.44 -9.00
CA PRO A 180 37.90 10.43 -10.38
C PRO A 180 36.69 11.33 -10.59
N GLN A 181 36.80 12.30 -11.49
CA GLN A 181 35.74 13.21 -11.92
C GLN A 181 34.69 12.46 -12.74
N LEU A 182 33.49 12.27 -12.19
CA LEU A 182 32.29 11.87 -12.91
C LEU A 182 31.64 13.10 -13.56
N ILE A 183 32.21 13.61 -14.63
CA ILE A 183 31.56 14.61 -15.46
C ILE A 183 31.29 13.98 -16.83
N ASN A 184 30.05 13.53 -17.02
CA ASN A 184 29.55 13.12 -18.34
C ASN A 184 29.13 14.38 -19.10
N HIS A 185 30.05 14.92 -19.90
CA HIS A 185 29.77 16.07 -20.75
C HIS A 185 28.98 15.63 -21.98
N ASN A 186 27.68 15.92 -21.98
CA ASN A 186 26.83 15.79 -23.17
C ASN A 186 26.91 17.09 -23.98
N PRO A 187 27.54 17.14 -25.18
CA PRO A 187 27.82 18.37 -25.92
C PRO A 187 26.62 18.96 -26.68
N GLY A 188 25.41 18.84 -26.16
CA GLY A 188 24.20 19.32 -26.83
C GLY A 188 23.25 20.20 -26.01
N ARG A 189 23.55 20.43 -24.74
CA ARG A 189 22.67 21.24 -23.88
C ARG A 189 23.21 22.67 -23.80
N ARG A 190 22.48 23.64 -24.41
CA ARG A 190 22.78 25.05 -24.25
C ARG A 190 22.70 25.40 -22.76
N GLU A 191 23.74 26.07 -22.27
CA GLU A 191 23.73 26.57 -20.90
C GLU A 191 22.56 27.53 -20.70
N PRO A 192 21.84 27.48 -19.57
CA PRO A 192 20.76 28.42 -19.29
C PRO A 192 21.35 29.84 -19.11
N GLU A 193 20.78 30.81 -19.82
CA GLU A 193 21.10 32.21 -19.61
C GLU A 193 20.56 32.67 -18.25
N VAL A 194 21.46 33.19 -17.42
CA VAL A 194 21.13 33.73 -16.10
C VAL A 194 21.18 35.24 -16.22
N ASP A 195 20.14 35.95 -15.74
CA ASP A 195 20.11 37.39 -15.72
C ASP A 195 20.97 38.01 -14.61
N GLU A 196 21.08 39.35 -14.58
CA GLU A 196 21.92 40.08 -13.62
C GLU A 196 21.47 39.88 -12.15
N ASP A 197 20.27 39.37 -11.92
CA ASP A 197 19.69 39.08 -10.61
C ASP A 197 19.81 37.60 -10.20
N GLY A 198 20.46 36.77 -11.02
CA GLY A 198 20.75 35.35 -10.72
C GLY A 198 19.62 34.37 -11.09
N PHE A 199 18.61 34.81 -11.84
CA PHE A 199 17.50 33.94 -12.26
C PHE A 199 17.66 33.40 -13.68
N THR A 200 17.24 32.15 -13.92
CA THR A 200 17.24 31.51 -15.24
C THR A 200 16.07 31.98 -16.11
N VAL A 201 16.35 32.47 -17.31
CA VAL A 201 15.31 32.92 -18.24
C VAL A 201 14.60 31.73 -18.89
N VAL A 202 13.31 31.54 -18.59
CA VAL A 202 12.48 30.50 -19.20
C VAL A 202 11.77 31.04 -20.44
N SER A 203 12.27 30.70 -21.64
CA SER A 203 11.61 31.05 -22.90
C SER A 203 10.49 30.05 -23.24
N SER A 204 9.24 30.47 -23.20
CA SER A 204 8.09 29.70 -23.63
C SER A 204 8.02 29.62 -25.16
N ARG A 205 8.17 28.42 -25.73
CA ARG A 205 8.00 28.15 -27.15
C ARG A 205 6.49 28.13 -27.49
N ARG A 206 5.98 29.27 -28.03
CA ARG A 206 4.61 29.36 -28.57
C ARG A 206 4.55 28.47 -29.83
N LYS A 207 3.82 27.36 -29.80
CA LYS A 207 3.47 26.58 -31.01
C LYS A 207 2.48 27.38 -31.84
N ARG A 208 2.83 27.56 -33.09
CA ARG A 208 1.92 28.01 -34.18
C ARG A 208 1.26 26.81 -34.78
#